data_6d1f4796c0c9b12c4f24ad82ea364bc2
#
_entry.id   6d1f4796c0c9b12c4f24ad82ea364bc2
#
_cell.length_a   1.000
_cell.length_b   1.000
_cell.length_c   1.000
_cell.angle_alpha   90.00
_cell.angle_beta   90.00
_cell.angle_gamma   90.00
#
_symmetry.space_group_name_H-M   'P 1'
#
loop_
_entity.id
_entity.type
_entity.pdbx_description
1 polymer ?
#
loop_
_entity_poly.entity_id
_entity_poly.type
_entity_poly.pdbx_seq_one_letter_code
_entity_poly.pdbx_strand_id
1 'polypeptide(L)' 'MGIAINRIKSILVEKNRTNKWLALTLRKNEATVSRWCTNENQPSLETLYQIAQVLDIDIRLLLNKTK' A
#
# COMPACT_ATOMS: atom_id res chain seq x y z
N MET A 1 9.12 10.12 -13.55
CA MET A 1 9.28 10.03 -12.12
C MET A 1 8.00 10.48 -11.43
N GLY A 2 7.41 9.59 -10.63
CA GLY A 2 6.16 9.89 -9.97
C GLY A 2 6.35 10.58 -8.63
N ILE A 3 5.28 11.20 -8.14
CA ILE A 3 5.26 11.76 -6.80
C ILE A 3 4.90 10.62 -5.84
N ALA A 4 5.58 10.52 -4.71
CA ALA A 4 5.27 9.52 -3.71
C ALA A 4 4.00 9.94 -2.95
N ILE A 5 2.88 9.39 -3.37
CA ILE A 5 1.57 9.69 -2.77
C ILE A 5 1.30 8.76 -1.59
N ASN A 6 1.60 7.47 -1.76
CA ASN A 6 1.35 6.50 -0.69
C ASN A 6 2.64 6.09 0.00
N ARG A 7 2.48 5.56 1.22
CA ARG A 7 3.56 5.03 2.05
C ARG A 7 3.36 3.54 2.31
N ILE A 8 2.75 2.84 1.37
CA ILE A 8 2.42 1.42 1.56
C ILE A 8 3.68 0.62 1.93
N LYS A 9 4.77 0.83 1.19
CA LYS A 9 6.01 0.10 1.43
C LYS A 9 6.55 0.33 2.84
N SER A 10 6.54 1.57 3.30
CA SER A 10 7.01 1.92 4.65
C SER A 10 6.21 1.18 5.72
N ILE A 11 4.89 1.13 5.54
CA ILE A 11 4.03 0.45 6.51
C ILE A 11 4.23 -1.06 6.47
N LEU A 12 4.39 -1.63 5.28
CA LEU A 12 4.68 -3.06 5.16
C LEU A 12 5.96 -3.42 5.91
N VAL A 13 7.01 -2.62 5.74
CA VAL A 13 8.28 -2.84 6.44
C VAL A 13 8.08 -2.74 7.95
N GLU A 14 7.37 -1.72 8.43
CA GLU A 14 7.08 -1.55 9.86
C GLU A 14 6.35 -2.77 10.43
N LYS A 15 5.43 -3.33 9.65
CA LYS A 15 4.62 -4.48 10.09
C LYS A 15 5.28 -5.82 9.80
N ASN A 16 6.50 -5.83 9.27
CA ASN A 16 7.21 -7.04 8.87
C ASN A 16 6.41 -7.87 7.88
N ARG A 17 5.78 -7.19 6.91
CA ARG A 17 5.01 -7.84 5.84
C ARG A 17 5.66 -7.57 4.50
N THR A 18 5.41 -8.48 3.55
CA THR A 18 5.98 -8.39 2.20
C THR A 18 4.92 -8.01 1.19
N ASN A 19 5.35 -7.57 0.00
CA ASN A 19 4.45 -7.34 -1.12
C ASN A 19 3.66 -8.60 -1.44
N LYS A 20 4.33 -9.75 -1.39
CA LYS A 20 3.70 -11.04 -1.67
C LYS A 20 2.58 -11.33 -0.68
N TRP A 21 2.82 -11.09 0.59
CA TRP A 21 1.80 -11.27 1.62
C TRP A 21 0.57 -10.40 1.34
N LEU A 22 0.80 -9.14 1.01
CA LEU A 22 -0.30 -8.21 0.74
C LEU A 22 -1.08 -8.64 -0.50
N ALA A 23 -0.35 -9.04 -1.56
CA ALA A 23 -0.99 -9.52 -2.79
C ALA A 23 -1.87 -10.73 -2.53
N LEU A 24 -1.36 -11.70 -1.79
CA LEU A 24 -2.13 -12.90 -1.45
C LEU A 24 -3.36 -12.56 -0.61
N THR A 25 -3.19 -11.69 0.39
CA THR A 25 -4.25 -11.29 1.30
C THR A 25 -5.39 -10.59 0.56
N LEU A 26 -5.04 -9.72 -0.38
CA LEU A 26 -6.02 -8.95 -1.16
C LEU A 26 -6.46 -9.66 -2.44
N ARG A 27 -5.89 -10.81 -2.74
CA ARG A 27 -6.14 -11.54 -4.00
C ARG A 27 -5.82 -10.68 -5.21
N LYS A 28 -4.68 -10.00 -5.15
CA LYS A 28 -4.18 -9.17 -6.24
C LYS A 28 -2.89 -9.77 -6.78
N ASN A 29 -2.48 -9.32 -7.96
CA ASN A 29 -1.22 -9.72 -8.56
C ASN A 29 -0.07 -9.04 -7.80
N GLU A 30 1.00 -9.77 -7.51
CA GLU A 30 2.16 -9.23 -6.80
C GLU A 30 2.80 -8.06 -7.56
N ALA A 31 2.83 -8.12 -8.88
CA ALA A 31 3.36 -7.03 -9.69
C ALA A 31 2.55 -5.75 -9.51
N THR A 32 1.22 -5.88 -9.37
CA THR A 32 0.35 -4.74 -9.10
C THR A 32 0.69 -4.10 -7.75
N VAL A 33 0.85 -4.92 -6.72
CA VAL A 33 1.20 -4.43 -5.39
C VAL A 33 2.57 -3.75 -5.42
N SER A 34 3.53 -4.33 -6.14
CA SER A 34 4.86 -3.75 -6.29
C SER A 34 4.79 -2.35 -6.90
N ARG A 35 3.93 -2.16 -7.90
CA ARG A 35 3.76 -0.83 -8.52
C ARG A 35 3.13 0.18 -7.57
N TRP A 36 2.25 -0.27 -6.68
CA TRP A 36 1.73 0.61 -5.62
C TRP A 36 2.86 1.04 -4.68
N CYS A 37 3.70 0.09 -4.30
CA CYS A 37 4.80 0.35 -3.36
C CYS A 37 5.82 1.33 -3.92
N THR A 38 6.03 1.32 -5.23
CA THR A 38 6.95 2.25 -5.88
C THR A 38 6.27 3.55 -6.31
N ASN A 39 4.97 3.69 -6.06
CA ASN A 39 4.17 4.83 -6.49
C ASN A 39 4.09 4.99 -8.01
N GLU A 40 4.37 3.91 -8.74
CA GLU A 40 4.22 3.89 -10.19
C GLU A 40 2.74 3.94 -10.55
N ASN A 41 1.91 3.22 -9.80
CA ASN A 41 0.46 3.23 -9.88
C ASN A 41 -0.10 3.35 -8.47
N GLN A 42 -1.34 3.80 -8.36
CA GLN A 42 -1.99 3.92 -7.06
C GLN A 42 -3.16 2.94 -6.97
N PRO A 43 -3.41 2.34 -5.80
CA PRO A 43 -4.62 1.55 -5.62
C PRO A 43 -5.84 2.47 -5.62
N SER A 44 -7.01 1.88 -5.93
CA SER A 44 -8.26 2.62 -5.80
C SER A 44 -8.46 2.98 -4.32
N LEU A 45 -9.31 3.94 -4.06
CA LEU A 45 -9.61 4.33 -2.67
C LEU A 45 -10.16 3.14 -1.88
N GLU A 46 -11.03 2.34 -2.50
CA GLU A 46 -11.57 1.14 -1.86
C GLU A 46 -10.48 0.14 -1.52
N THR A 47 -9.54 -0.09 -2.45
CA THR A 47 -8.43 -1.00 -2.21
C THR A 47 -7.51 -0.45 -1.11
N LEU A 48 -7.28 0.86 -1.10
CA LEU A 48 -6.48 1.50 -0.05
C LEU A 48 -7.11 1.27 1.32
N TYR A 49 -8.45 1.38 1.40
CA TYR A 49 -9.18 1.10 2.63
C TYR A 49 -8.97 -0.36 3.08
N GLN A 50 -9.04 -1.31 2.13
CA GLN A 50 -8.80 -2.72 2.42
C GLN A 50 -7.37 -2.95 2.93
N ILE A 51 -6.39 -2.28 2.33
CA ILE A 51 -5.00 -2.37 2.79
C ILE A 51 -4.89 -1.93 4.25
N ALA A 52 -5.52 -0.82 4.59
CA ALA A 52 -5.52 -0.32 5.96
C ALA A 52 -6.16 -1.32 6.92
N GLN A 53 -7.25 -1.95 6.51
CA GLN A 53 -7.93 -2.95 7.33
C GLN A 53 -7.04 -4.17 7.60
N VAL A 54 -6.40 -4.72 6.58
CA VAL A 54 -5.59 -5.93 6.75
C VAL A 54 -4.29 -5.64 7.51
N LEU A 55 -3.82 -4.39 7.49
CA LEU A 55 -2.66 -3.97 8.26
C LEU A 55 -3.03 -3.45 9.65
N ASP A 56 -4.33 -3.33 9.92
CA ASP A 56 -4.87 -2.85 11.20
C ASP A 56 -4.35 -1.45 11.54
N ILE A 57 -4.47 -0.55 10.59
CA ILE A 57 -4.03 0.85 10.76
C ILE A 57 -5.09 1.81 10.22
N ASP A 58 -4.95 3.06 10.57
CA ASP A 58 -5.75 4.14 10.01
C ASP A 58 -5.32 4.36 8.55
N ILE A 59 -6.29 4.48 7.64
CA ILE A 59 -6.01 4.68 6.22
C ILE A 59 -5.15 5.91 5.98
N ARG A 60 -5.25 6.93 6.82
CA ARG A 60 -4.45 8.16 6.67
C ARG A 60 -2.95 7.89 6.76
N LEU A 61 -2.57 6.83 7.48
CA LEU A 61 -1.15 6.47 7.60
C LEU A 61 -0.56 5.91 6.32
N LEU A 62 -1.41 5.55 5.35
CA LEU A 62 -0.95 5.03 4.06
C LEU A 62 -0.64 6.14 3.07
N LEU A 63 -0.88 7.39 3.43
CA LEU A 63 -0.70 8.53 2.55
C LEU A 63 0.37 9.47 3.07
N ASN A 64 1.13 10.04 2.14
CA ASN A 64 2.09 11.07 2.48
C ASN A 64 1.37 12.39 2.69
N LYS A 65 1.85 13.17 3.64
CA LYS A 65 1.29 14.50 3.91
C LYS A 65 1.59 15.44 2.75
N THR A 66 0.65 16.32 2.44
CA THR A 66 0.86 17.36 1.44
C THR A 66 1.42 18.63 2.08
N LYS A 67 1.31 18.72 3.39
CA LYS A 67 1.82 19.87 4.16
C LYS A 67 2.39 19.41 5.49
#